data_7dde959f0341e455d32ffff5a2749ff0
#
_entry.id   7dde959f0341e455d32ffff5a2749ff0
#
_cell.length_a   1.000
_cell.length_b   1.000
_cell.length_c   1.000
_cell.angle_alpha   90.00
_cell.angle_beta   90.00
_cell.angle_gamma   90.00
#
_symmetry.space_group_name_H-M   'P 1'
#
loop_
_entity.id
_entity.type
_entity.pdbx_description
1 polymer ?
#
loop_
_entity_poly.entity_id
_entity_poly.type
_entity_poly.pdbx_seq_one_letter_code
_entity_poly.pdbx_strand_id
1 'polypeptide(L)'
;MRRQTSESPAEEVVKAPVPVALVTGAASVMGRAVVQKLLENGYAVVGVDDKPTDIVSEQHLALVGDTSTEQGSRSAVSQTINTFGRLDAAVLLADLGESSTIHMPETVAEGERLLARNLSSIALGIQAAVEGLSIDGHRSIVATGSVAGLLADPGNWAYHAAKIAMIDLVRSSALTYAARGIRVNNVASGLVRADDPDENPAGQTFGRDFSRRIPLFRLAQPAEIASVIAFLISPAASYVTGTTLAVDGGLTASAGLVF
;
A
#
# COMPACT_ATOMS: atom_id res chain seq x y z
N MET A 1 -21.17 26.50 59.64
CA MET A 1 -21.23 25.31 58.77
C MET A 1 -20.81 25.71 57.35
N ARG A 2 -19.53 25.57 57.00
CA ARG A 2 -19.03 25.86 55.66
C ARG A 2 -19.03 24.55 54.87
N ARG A 3 -19.76 24.51 53.76
CA ARG A 3 -19.69 23.39 52.81
C ARG A 3 -18.39 23.49 52.03
N GLN A 4 -17.49 22.50 52.20
CA GLN A 4 -16.36 22.30 51.32
C GLN A 4 -16.91 21.66 50.05
N THR A 5 -16.82 22.35 48.92
CA THR A 5 -17.00 21.80 47.60
C THR A 5 -15.70 21.06 47.24
N SER A 6 -15.75 19.73 47.20
CA SER A 6 -14.66 18.93 46.66
C SER A 6 -14.65 19.08 45.13
N GLU A 7 -13.69 19.83 44.61
CA GLU A 7 -13.37 19.77 43.19
C GLU A 7 -12.77 18.41 42.91
N SER A 8 -13.45 17.67 42.05
CA SER A 8 -12.95 16.43 41.47
C SER A 8 -11.75 16.76 40.57
N PRO A 9 -10.59 16.05 40.69
CA PRO A 9 -9.48 16.29 39.79
C PRO A 9 -9.95 15.97 38.35
N ALA A 10 -9.69 16.93 37.45
CA ALA A 10 -9.91 16.73 36.02
C ALA A 10 -9.14 15.46 35.57
N GLU A 11 -9.86 14.51 35.04
CA GLU A 11 -9.25 13.34 34.42
C GLU A 11 -8.34 13.84 33.28
N GLU A 12 -7.04 13.64 33.48
CA GLU A 12 -6.03 13.89 32.46
C GLU A 12 -6.33 12.93 31.29
N VAL A 13 -6.88 13.46 30.20
CA VAL A 13 -7.14 12.69 28.98
C VAL A 13 -5.80 12.26 28.43
N VAL A 14 -5.38 11.05 28.75
CA VAL A 14 -4.19 10.43 28.15
C VAL A 14 -4.45 10.32 26.66
N LYS A 15 -3.86 11.23 25.88
CA LYS A 15 -3.91 11.15 24.42
C LYS A 15 -3.32 9.81 23.99
N ALA A 16 -4.10 9.04 23.26
CA ALA A 16 -3.59 7.80 22.64
C ALA A 16 -2.33 8.15 21.80
N PRO A 17 -1.28 7.31 21.87
CA PRO A 17 -0.07 7.56 21.09
C PRO A 17 -0.42 7.65 19.59
N VAL A 18 0.24 8.56 18.88
CA VAL A 18 0.08 8.73 17.43
C VAL A 18 0.46 7.43 16.73
N PRO A 19 -0.41 6.84 15.92
CA PRO A 19 -0.09 5.62 15.18
C PRO A 19 0.95 5.91 14.09
N VAL A 20 1.83 4.95 13.84
CA VAL A 20 2.94 5.07 12.90
C VAL A 20 2.79 4.09 11.75
N ALA A 21 2.93 4.58 10.53
CA ALA A 21 2.90 3.78 9.31
C ALA A 21 4.19 3.87 8.51
N LEU A 22 4.65 2.75 7.98
CA LEU A 22 5.70 2.67 6.97
C LEU A 22 5.05 2.53 5.59
N VAL A 23 5.50 3.32 4.61
CA VAL A 23 5.03 3.26 3.21
C VAL A 23 6.25 3.06 2.31
N THR A 24 6.32 1.95 1.59
CA THR A 24 7.32 1.74 0.53
C THR A 24 6.81 2.28 -0.81
N GLY A 25 7.70 2.63 -1.73
CA GLY A 25 7.29 3.24 -3.00
C GLY A 25 6.70 4.65 -2.82
N ALA A 26 7.15 5.38 -1.80
CA ALA A 26 6.54 6.62 -1.32
C ALA A 26 6.66 7.80 -2.31
N ALA A 27 7.64 7.79 -3.20
CA ALA A 27 7.83 8.83 -4.21
C ALA A 27 6.96 8.64 -5.47
N SER A 28 6.36 7.46 -5.65
CA SER A 28 5.42 7.22 -6.76
C SER A 28 4.14 8.04 -6.60
N VAL A 29 3.37 8.21 -7.68
CA VAL A 29 2.05 8.88 -7.64
C VAL A 29 1.15 8.28 -6.56
N MET A 30 1.10 6.96 -6.52
CA MET A 30 0.30 6.23 -5.53
C MET A 30 0.87 6.40 -4.12
N GLY A 31 2.20 6.30 -3.97
CA GLY A 31 2.88 6.45 -2.69
C GLY A 31 2.66 7.81 -2.07
N ARG A 32 2.81 8.88 -2.83
CA ARG A 32 2.52 10.24 -2.38
C ARG A 32 1.08 10.39 -1.89
N ALA A 33 0.11 9.85 -2.64
CA ALA A 33 -1.29 9.90 -2.24
C ALA A 33 -1.56 9.12 -0.94
N VAL A 34 -0.91 7.96 -0.76
CA VAL A 34 -1.01 7.16 0.47
C VAL A 34 -0.40 7.90 1.64
N VAL A 35 0.84 8.41 1.52
CA VAL A 35 1.50 9.19 2.57
C VAL A 35 0.63 10.37 2.99
N GLN A 36 0.15 11.16 2.04
CA GLN A 36 -0.70 12.31 2.32
C GLN A 36 -2.00 11.89 3.03
N LYS A 37 -2.66 10.83 2.57
CA LYS A 37 -3.89 10.32 3.19
C LYS A 37 -3.68 9.85 4.62
N LEU A 38 -2.56 9.21 4.91
CA LEU A 38 -2.25 8.75 6.26
C LEU A 38 -1.92 9.90 7.20
N LEU A 39 -1.20 10.92 6.74
CA LEU A 39 -0.96 12.15 7.49
C LEU A 39 -2.28 12.86 7.83
N GLU A 40 -3.20 13.00 6.86
CA GLU A 40 -4.54 13.54 7.09
C GLU A 40 -5.34 12.76 8.14
N ASN A 41 -5.12 11.46 8.23
CA ASN A 41 -5.77 10.57 9.20
C ASN A 41 -5.04 10.53 10.56
N GLY A 42 -4.02 11.37 10.77
CA GLY A 42 -3.31 11.52 12.03
C GLY A 42 -2.22 10.46 12.29
N TYR A 43 -1.75 9.78 11.27
CA TYR A 43 -0.55 8.91 11.39
C TYR A 43 0.72 9.75 11.31
N ALA A 44 1.76 9.31 12.04
CA ALA A 44 3.12 9.63 11.63
C ALA A 44 3.54 8.62 10.54
N VAL A 45 4.23 9.09 9.52
CA VAL A 45 4.53 8.27 8.32
C VAL A 45 6.00 8.27 8.00
N VAL A 46 6.58 7.10 7.79
CA VAL A 46 7.89 6.95 7.15
C VAL A 46 7.67 6.50 5.72
N GLY A 47 8.05 7.36 4.77
CA GLY A 47 8.03 7.06 3.34
C GLY A 47 9.41 6.61 2.87
N VAL A 48 9.51 5.46 2.21
CA VAL A 48 10.77 4.94 1.64
C VAL A 48 10.62 4.72 0.16
N ASP A 49 11.60 5.21 -0.61
CA ASP A 49 11.68 5.01 -2.06
C ASP A 49 13.14 5.07 -2.51
N ASP A 50 13.45 4.67 -3.73
CA ASP A 50 14.76 4.87 -4.35
C ASP A 50 15.00 6.34 -4.75
N LYS A 51 13.95 7.16 -4.75
CA LYS A 51 13.95 8.59 -5.01
C LYS A 51 13.45 9.37 -3.79
N PRO A 52 13.89 10.63 -3.61
CA PRO A 52 13.36 11.47 -2.55
C PRO A 52 11.89 11.83 -2.81
N THR A 53 11.11 12.01 -1.75
CA THR A 53 9.76 12.61 -1.81
C THR A 53 9.81 14.07 -1.39
N ASP A 54 8.93 14.87 -1.96
CA ASP A 54 8.77 16.31 -1.70
C ASP A 54 7.74 16.64 -0.60
N ILE A 55 7.15 15.63 0.03
CA ILE A 55 6.17 15.83 1.09
C ILE A 55 6.89 16.34 2.36
N VAL A 56 6.55 17.55 2.79
CA VAL A 56 7.09 18.19 3.99
C VAL A 56 6.04 18.20 5.10
N SER A 57 6.33 17.52 6.22
CA SER A 57 5.49 17.50 7.42
C SER A 57 6.35 17.12 8.63
N GLU A 58 6.03 17.65 9.82
CA GLU A 58 6.67 17.23 11.08
C GLU A 58 6.40 15.77 11.45
N GLN A 59 5.32 15.19 10.91
CA GLN A 59 4.93 13.79 11.10
C GLN A 59 5.37 12.90 9.93
N HIS A 60 6.23 13.37 9.02
CA HIS A 60 6.72 12.60 7.90
C HIS A 60 8.24 12.55 7.87
N LEU A 61 8.78 11.35 7.80
CA LEU A 61 10.19 11.08 7.51
C LEU A 61 10.32 10.47 6.12
N ALA A 62 11.01 11.15 5.23
CA ALA A 62 11.35 10.61 3.91
C ALA A 62 12.73 9.92 3.98
N LEU A 63 12.79 8.67 3.55
CA LEU A 63 14.01 7.89 3.45
C LEU A 63 14.28 7.53 2.00
N VAL A 64 15.54 7.62 1.60
CA VAL A 64 16.00 7.07 0.33
C VAL A 64 16.63 5.70 0.59
N GLY A 65 16.08 4.66 -0.03
CA GLY A 65 16.54 3.28 0.18
C GLY A 65 15.86 2.27 -0.74
N ASP A 66 16.55 1.16 -0.96
CA ASP A 66 16.06 0.05 -1.80
C ASP A 66 15.38 -1.02 -0.95
N THR A 67 14.06 -0.99 -0.89
CA THR A 67 13.23 -1.98 -0.17
C THR A 67 13.04 -3.30 -0.92
N SER A 68 13.62 -3.45 -2.10
CA SER A 68 13.63 -4.73 -2.84
C SER A 68 14.65 -5.73 -2.27
N THR A 69 15.48 -5.29 -1.33
CA THR A 69 16.45 -6.11 -0.62
C THR A 69 16.03 -6.38 0.82
N GLU A 70 16.47 -7.51 1.40
CA GLU A 70 16.21 -7.82 2.81
C GLU A 70 16.78 -6.75 3.74
N GLN A 71 18.01 -6.32 3.48
CA GLN A 71 18.68 -5.30 4.27
C GLN A 71 17.92 -3.96 4.21
N GLY A 72 17.46 -3.54 3.03
CA GLY A 72 16.73 -2.29 2.85
C GLY A 72 15.38 -2.32 3.55
N SER A 73 14.62 -3.41 3.43
CA SER A 73 13.34 -3.59 4.12
C SER A 73 13.50 -3.57 5.64
N ARG A 74 14.50 -4.28 6.20
CA ARG A 74 14.81 -4.26 7.64
C ARG A 74 15.29 -2.89 8.12
N SER A 75 16.11 -2.20 7.31
CA SER A 75 16.58 -0.84 7.62
C SER A 75 15.41 0.15 7.70
N ALA A 76 14.47 0.08 6.76
CA ALA A 76 13.29 0.93 6.76
C ALA A 76 12.45 0.76 8.03
N VAL A 77 12.19 -0.47 8.46
CA VAL A 77 11.47 -0.77 9.70
C VAL A 77 12.25 -0.27 10.92
N SER A 78 13.56 -0.53 10.98
CA SER A 78 14.39 -0.08 12.10
C SER A 78 14.44 1.44 12.23
N GLN A 79 14.57 2.15 11.11
CA GLN A 79 14.55 3.62 11.10
C GLN A 79 13.18 4.17 11.52
N THR A 80 12.08 3.51 11.13
CA THR A 80 10.73 3.86 11.57
C THR A 80 10.62 3.80 13.09
N ILE A 81 11.05 2.68 13.67
CA ILE A 81 11.00 2.48 15.13
C ILE A 81 11.95 3.45 15.87
N ASN A 82 13.15 3.66 15.33
CA ASN A 82 14.11 4.59 15.94
C ASN A 82 13.61 6.03 15.95
N THR A 83 12.85 6.45 14.94
CA THR A 83 12.35 7.83 14.82
C THR A 83 11.09 8.06 15.62
N PHE A 84 10.12 7.16 15.54
CA PHE A 84 8.79 7.36 16.12
C PHE A 84 8.47 6.41 17.29
N GLY A 85 9.40 5.53 17.67
CA GLY A 85 9.27 4.62 18.81
C GLY A 85 8.38 3.40 18.57
N ARG A 86 7.70 3.30 17.42
CA ARG A 86 6.74 2.24 17.12
C ARG A 86 6.50 2.04 15.61
N LEU A 87 5.89 0.93 15.26
CA LEU A 87 5.31 0.67 13.94
C LEU A 87 3.95 0.01 14.14
N ASP A 88 2.87 0.59 13.61
CA ASP A 88 1.50 0.07 13.74
C ASP A 88 0.98 -0.51 12.42
N ALA A 89 1.42 0.03 11.30
CA ALA A 89 1.01 -0.43 9.98
C ALA A 89 2.13 -0.34 8.95
N ALA A 90 2.09 -1.21 7.95
CA ALA A 90 2.93 -1.12 6.77
C ALA A 90 2.09 -1.15 5.49
N VAL A 91 2.36 -0.21 4.59
CA VAL A 91 1.80 -0.17 3.24
C VAL A 91 2.92 -0.46 2.26
N LEU A 92 2.83 -1.60 1.62
CA LEU A 92 3.84 -2.12 0.73
C LEU A 92 3.38 -1.92 -0.72
N LEU A 93 3.87 -0.84 -1.33
CA LEU A 93 3.62 -0.57 -2.73
C LEU A 93 4.62 -1.36 -3.57
N ALA A 94 4.09 -2.24 -4.41
CA ALA A 94 4.92 -2.90 -5.42
C ALA A 94 5.30 -1.87 -6.48
N ASP A 95 6.55 -1.86 -6.87
CA ASP A 95 7.02 -1.09 -8.01
C ASP A 95 6.24 -1.53 -9.27
N LEU A 96 5.55 -0.59 -9.89
CA LEU A 96 4.86 -0.85 -11.15
C LEU A 96 5.85 -1.07 -12.30
N GLY A 97 7.16 -0.81 -12.05
CA GLY A 97 8.24 -0.89 -13.01
C GLY A 97 8.11 0.17 -14.11
N GLU A 98 9.19 0.47 -14.77
CA GLU A 98 9.23 1.36 -15.94
C GLU A 98 8.37 0.84 -17.10
N SER A 99 7.90 -0.38 -17.00
CA SER A 99 7.11 -1.04 -18.00
C SER A 99 5.64 -1.11 -17.62
N SER A 100 4.96 0.01 -17.70
CA SER A 100 3.60 0.05 -18.19
C SER A 100 3.47 -0.48 -19.62
N THR A 101 4.52 -1.05 -20.18
CA THR A 101 4.48 -1.66 -21.49
C THR A 101 3.70 -2.96 -21.38
N ILE A 102 2.55 -2.97 -22.02
CA ILE A 102 1.69 -4.10 -22.36
C ILE A 102 2.48 -5.13 -23.21
N HIS A 103 3.77 -4.94 -23.35
CA HIS A 103 4.63 -5.79 -24.16
C HIS A 103 5.19 -6.94 -23.32
N MET A 104 5.25 -8.09 -23.93
CA MET A 104 5.93 -9.25 -23.35
C MET A 104 7.38 -8.88 -23.02
N PRO A 105 7.92 -9.32 -21.87
CA PRO A 105 9.35 -9.23 -21.63
C PRO A 105 10.07 -9.87 -22.82
N GLU A 106 11.03 -9.17 -23.37
CA GLU A 106 11.83 -9.66 -24.51
C GLU A 106 12.66 -10.88 -24.13
N THR A 107 12.98 -11.01 -22.82
CA THR A 107 13.80 -12.09 -22.30
C THR A 107 13.23 -12.65 -20.99
N VAL A 108 13.59 -13.92 -20.70
CA VAL A 108 13.27 -14.54 -19.40
C VAL A 108 13.89 -13.76 -18.23
N ALA A 109 15.14 -13.28 -18.40
CA ALA A 109 15.83 -12.51 -17.36
C ALA A 109 15.13 -11.19 -17.02
N GLU A 110 14.47 -10.57 -17.98
CA GLU A 110 13.62 -9.39 -17.73
C GLU A 110 12.35 -9.77 -16.97
N GLY A 111 11.72 -10.88 -17.33
CA GLY A 111 10.59 -11.43 -16.59
C GLY A 111 10.94 -11.77 -15.14
N GLU A 112 12.10 -12.37 -14.90
CA GLU A 112 12.60 -12.66 -13.54
C GLU A 112 12.82 -11.38 -12.72
N ARG A 113 13.35 -10.32 -13.33
CA ARG A 113 13.49 -9.01 -12.65
C ARG A 113 12.15 -8.41 -12.30
N LEU A 114 11.14 -8.51 -13.16
CA LEU A 114 9.78 -8.06 -12.87
C LEU A 114 9.15 -8.85 -11.72
N LEU A 115 9.34 -10.16 -11.70
CA LEU A 115 8.90 -11.00 -10.58
C LEU A 115 9.56 -10.60 -9.27
N ALA A 116 10.88 -10.40 -9.27
CA ALA A 116 11.62 -9.99 -8.09
C ALA A 116 11.12 -8.63 -7.56
N ARG A 117 10.95 -7.64 -8.41
CA ARG A 117 10.48 -6.30 -8.01
C ARG A 117 9.05 -6.29 -7.50
N ASN A 118 8.17 -7.09 -8.08
CA ASN A 118 6.75 -7.06 -7.76
C ASN A 118 6.30 -8.07 -6.71
N LEU A 119 7.02 -9.18 -6.54
CA LEU A 119 6.64 -10.23 -5.60
C LEU A 119 7.63 -10.34 -4.43
N SER A 120 8.94 -10.49 -4.74
CA SER A 120 9.93 -10.68 -3.68
C SER A 120 10.06 -9.48 -2.76
N SER A 121 9.97 -8.25 -3.29
CA SER A 121 10.00 -7.03 -2.47
C SER A 121 8.85 -6.99 -1.47
N ILE A 122 7.64 -7.41 -1.88
CA ILE A 122 6.48 -7.48 -0.98
C ILE A 122 6.68 -8.55 0.10
N ALA A 123 7.20 -9.72 -0.27
CA ALA A 123 7.49 -10.78 0.69
C ALA A 123 8.50 -10.32 1.75
N LEU A 124 9.60 -9.67 1.34
CA LEU A 124 10.61 -9.10 2.22
C LEU A 124 10.03 -7.99 3.11
N GLY A 125 9.19 -7.12 2.54
CA GLY A 125 8.48 -6.07 3.28
C GLY A 125 7.55 -6.64 4.34
N ILE A 126 6.78 -7.69 4.02
CA ILE A 126 5.92 -8.37 5.01
C ILE A 126 6.77 -8.96 6.14
N GLN A 127 7.85 -9.68 5.83
CA GLN A 127 8.72 -10.28 6.84
C GLN A 127 9.33 -9.23 7.76
N ALA A 128 9.88 -8.14 7.21
CA ALA A 128 10.45 -7.07 8.00
C ALA A 128 9.39 -6.35 8.86
N ALA A 129 8.22 -6.04 8.30
CA ALA A 129 7.14 -5.39 9.04
C ALA A 129 6.63 -6.24 10.20
N VAL A 130 6.42 -7.54 9.99
CA VAL A 130 5.95 -8.48 11.02
C VAL A 130 6.88 -8.51 12.25
N GLU A 131 8.18 -8.35 12.06
CA GLU A 131 9.15 -8.30 13.16
C GLU A 131 9.07 -6.99 13.95
N GLY A 132 8.71 -5.88 13.30
CA GLY A 132 8.70 -4.54 13.86
C GLY A 132 7.35 -4.05 14.37
N LEU A 133 6.22 -4.70 14.02
CA LEU A 133 4.89 -4.25 14.40
C LEU A 133 4.67 -4.27 15.92
N SER A 134 4.28 -3.13 16.47
CA SER A 134 4.09 -2.90 17.91
C SER A 134 2.97 -3.75 18.51
N ILE A 135 3.22 -4.32 19.69
CA ILE A 135 2.26 -5.24 20.35
C ILE A 135 0.95 -4.54 20.71
N ASP A 136 1.01 -3.26 21.04
CA ASP A 136 -0.14 -2.45 21.49
C ASP A 136 -0.86 -1.74 20.32
N GLY A 137 -0.43 -2.01 19.07
CA GLY A 137 -0.93 -1.34 17.87
C GLY A 137 -2.00 -2.13 17.11
N HIS A 138 -2.59 -1.48 16.11
CA HIS A 138 -3.57 -2.09 15.18
C HIS A 138 -2.92 -2.90 14.07
N ARG A 139 -1.86 -3.58 14.33
CA ARG A 139 -1.00 -4.39 13.45
C ARG A 139 -1.64 -4.75 12.11
N SER A 140 -1.35 -3.97 11.09
CA SER A 140 -1.90 -4.18 9.76
C SER A 140 -0.85 -4.01 8.68
N ILE A 141 -0.87 -4.89 7.71
CA ILE A 141 -0.07 -4.81 6.50
C ILE A 141 -1.00 -4.79 5.31
N VAL A 142 -0.79 -3.85 4.39
CA VAL A 142 -1.51 -3.77 3.13
C VAL A 142 -0.51 -3.78 1.99
N ALA A 143 -0.60 -4.79 1.13
CA ALA A 143 0.12 -4.82 -0.14
C ALA A 143 -0.73 -4.19 -1.25
N THR A 144 -0.09 -3.56 -2.25
CA THR A 144 -0.80 -3.09 -3.43
C THR A 144 -0.59 -4.03 -4.60
N GLY A 145 -1.67 -4.66 -4.98
CA GLY A 145 -1.78 -5.46 -6.18
C GLY A 145 -2.33 -4.68 -7.37
N SER A 146 -2.83 -5.42 -8.32
CA SER A 146 -3.45 -4.90 -9.54
C SER A 146 -4.61 -5.80 -9.94
N VAL A 147 -5.57 -5.27 -10.69
CA VAL A 147 -6.57 -6.06 -11.41
C VAL A 147 -5.94 -7.10 -12.35
N ALA A 148 -4.69 -6.90 -12.76
CA ALA A 148 -3.90 -7.88 -13.50
C ALA A 148 -3.65 -9.19 -12.72
N GLY A 149 -3.87 -9.21 -11.40
CA GLY A 149 -3.92 -10.43 -10.61
C GLY A 149 -5.29 -11.12 -10.58
N LEU A 150 -6.33 -10.47 -11.10
CA LEU A 150 -7.71 -10.97 -11.12
C LEU A 150 -8.18 -11.28 -12.55
N LEU A 151 -7.60 -10.59 -13.53
CA LEU A 151 -7.88 -10.73 -14.96
C LEU A 151 -6.58 -11.01 -15.71
N ALA A 152 -6.69 -11.61 -16.88
CA ALA A 152 -5.56 -11.79 -17.78
C ALA A 152 -5.73 -10.88 -19.00
N ASP A 153 -4.65 -10.19 -19.36
CA ASP A 153 -4.54 -9.46 -20.61
C ASP A 153 -3.39 -10.03 -21.45
N PRO A 154 -3.44 -9.95 -22.78
CA PRO A 154 -2.31 -10.32 -23.63
C PRO A 154 -1.08 -9.45 -23.31
N GLY A 155 0.11 -10.04 -23.27
CA GLY A 155 1.35 -9.29 -23.15
C GLY A 155 2.19 -9.68 -21.94
N ASN A 156 2.32 -8.84 -20.94
CA ASN A 156 3.29 -8.97 -19.85
C ASN A 156 2.98 -10.11 -18.87
N TRP A 157 3.31 -11.35 -19.27
CA TRP A 157 3.07 -12.56 -18.48
C TRP A 157 3.73 -12.50 -17.09
N ALA A 158 4.92 -11.92 -16.99
CA ALA A 158 5.67 -11.86 -15.72
C ALA A 158 4.99 -10.93 -14.70
N TYR A 159 4.45 -9.80 -15.17
CA TYR A 159 3.67 -8.89 -14.33
C TYR A 159 2.39 -9.56 -13.81
N HIS A 160 1.63 -10.21 -14.70
CA HIS A 160 0.43 -10.95 -14.31
C HIS A 160 0.75 -12.07 -13.33
N ALA A 161 1.78 -12.87 -13.59
CA ALA A 161 2.23 -13.94 -12.69
C ALA A 161 2.59 -13.39 -11.31
N ALA A 162 3.33 -12.27 -11.23
CA ALA A 162 3.67 -11.64 -9.96
C ALA A 162 2.41 -11.16 -9.21
N LYS A 163 1.46 -10.53 -9.91
CA LYS A 163 0.25 -10.00 -9.28
C LYS A 163 -0.72 -11.10 -8.84
N ILE A 164 -0.80 -12.22 -9.57
CA ILE A 164 -1.53 -13.43 -9.13
C ILE A 164 -0.86 -14.03 -7.88
N ALA A 165 0.46 -14.24 -7.92
CA ALA A 165 1.20 -14.80 -6.81
C ALA A 165 1.12 -13.93 -5.54
N MET A 166 1.05 -12.61 -5.69
CA MET A 166 0.87 -11.67 -4.57
C MET A 166 -0.45 -11.91 -3.82
N ILE A 167 -1.53 -12.26 -4.52
CA ILE A 167 -2.83 -12.56 -3.90
C ILE A 167 -2.68 -13.73 -2.93
N ASP A 168 -1.98 -14.77 -3.34
CA ASP A 168 -1.79 -15.97 -2.50
C ASP A 168 -0.76 -15.74 -1.40
N LEU A 169 0.30 -14.99 -1.67
CA LEU A 169 1.26 -14.53 -0.65
C LEU A 169 0.55 -13.79 0.50
N VAL A 170 -0.38 -12.88 0.17
CA VAL A 170 -1.16 -12.14 1.16
C VAL A 170 -2.08 -13.06 1.97
N ARG A 171 -2.78 -13.99 1.32
CA ARG A 171 -3.64 -14.98 1.99
C ARG A 171 -2.85 -15.85 2.95
N SER A 172 -1.74 -16.42 2.47
CA SER A 172 -0.85 -17.25 3.26
C SER A 172 -0.26 -16.49 4.45
N SER A 173 0.18 -15.24 4.24
CA SER A 173 0.68 -14.37 5.31
C SER A 173 -0.40 -14.02 6.33
N ALA A 174 -1.63 -13.73 5.89
CA ALA A 174 -2.75 -13.45 6.77
C ALA A 174 -3.02 -14.63 7.73
N LEU A 175 -3.03 -15.86 7.20
CA LEU A 175 -3.22 -17.07 8.02
C LEU A 175 -2.04 -17.31 8.96
N THR A 176 -0.82 -17.12 8.47
CA THR A 176 0.41 -17.36 9.27
C THR A 176 0.49 -16.42 10.47
N TYR A 177 0.10 -15.15 10.30
CA TYR A 177 0.29 -14.12 11.32
C TYR A 177 -0.98 -13.77 12.11
N ALA A 178 -2.13 -14.40 11.80
CA ALA A 178 -3.40 -14.15 12.48
C ALA A 178 -3.32 -14.38 14.00
N ALA A 179 -2.65 -15.45 14.45
CA ALA A 179 -2.46 -15.75 15.88
C ALA A 179 -1.65 -14.66 16.62
N ARG A 180 -0.89 -13.83 15.90
CA ARG A 180 -0.18 -12.67 16.44
C ARG A 180 -1.03 -11.40 16.38
N GLY A 181 -2.28 -11.47 15.95
CA GLY A 181 -3.17 -10.32 15.79
C GLY A 181 -2.77 -9.40 14.62
N ILE A 182 -2.00 -9.90 13.65
CA ILE A 182 -1.56 -9.12 12.48
C ILE A 182 -2.52 -9.42 11.32
N ARG A 183 -3.10 -8.37 10.76
CA ARG A 183 -3.93 -8.44 9.56
C ARG A 183 -3.08 -8.18 8.33
N VAL A 184 -3.26 -8.97 7.29
CA VAL A 184 -2.56 -8.77 5.99
C VAL A 184 -3.59 -8.79 4.89
N ASN A 185 -3.66 -7.72 4.11
CA ASN A 185 -4.64 -7.55 3.02
C ASN A 185 -3.97 -7.05 1.75
N ASN A 186 -4.66 -7.18 0.64
CA ASN A 186 -4.25 -6.69 -0.67
C ASN A 186 -5.30 -5.74 -1.25
N VAL A 187 -4.84 -4.65 -1.88
CA VAL A 187 -5.67 -3.77 -2.70
C VAL A 187 -5.30 -4.01 -4.16
N ALA A 188 -6.22 -4.57 -4.93
CA ALA A 188 -6.07 -4.72 -6.37
C ALA A 188 -6.59 -3.46 -7.07
N SER A 189 -5.68 -2.54 -7.40
CA SER A 189 -6.04 -1.30 -8.08
C SER A 189 -6.35 -1.55 -9.55
N GLY A 190 -7.36 -0.85 -10.05
CA GLY A 190 -7.58 -0.66 -11.48
C GLY A 190 -6.57 0.33 -12.07
N LEU A 191 -6.94 0.90 -13.22
CA LEU A 191 -6.15 1.95 -13.85
C LEU A 191 -6.27 3.26 -13.06
N VAL A 192 -5.13 3.79 -12.67
CA VAL A 192 -5.01 5.02 -11.87
C VAL A 192 -4.49 6.13 -12.75
N ARG A 193 -5.05 7.32 -12.62
CA ARG A 193 -4.60 8.52 -13.32
C ARG A 193 -3.26 8.97 -12.72
N ALA A 194 -2.28 9.24 -13.57
CA ALA A 194 -1.10 9.99 -13.21
C ALA A 194 -1.23 11.40 -13.78
N ASP A 195 -0.85 12.39 -13.00
CA ASP A 195 -0.84 13.78 -13.47
C ASP A 195 0.38 14.05 -14.38
N ASP A 196 1.47 13.28 -14.17
CA ASP A 196 2.65 13.32 -15.03
C ASP A 196 2.52 12.28 -16.16
N PRO A 197 2.63 12.70 -17.42
CA PRO A 197 2.68 11.82 -18.59
C PRO A 197 3.73 10.72 -18.50
N ASP A 198 4.89 11.06 -17.95
CA ASP A 198 6.02 10.13 -17.87
C ASP A 198 5.84 9.07 -16.78
N GLU A 199 5.01 9.33 -15.77
CA GLU A 199 4.73 8.37 -14.68
C GLU A 199 3.67 7.32 -15.06
N ASN A 200 2.84 7.55 -16.08
CA ASN A 200 1.90 6.54 -16.59
C ASN A 200 1.62 6.71 -18.10
N PRO A 201 2.57 6.37 -18.96
CA PRO A 201 2.38 6.45 -20.42
C PRO A 201 1.23 5.58 -20.93
N ALA A 202 0.96 4.43 -20.26
CA ALA A 202 -0.18 3.57 -20.60
C ALA A 202 -1.52 4.26 -20.34
N GLY A 203 -1.64 5.00 -19.24
CA GLY A 203 -2.84 5.76 -18.90
C GLY A 203 -3.22 6.79 -19.96
N GLN A 204 -2.24 7.33 -20.69
CA GLN A 204 -2.50 8.28 -21.79
C GLN A 204 -2.90 7.60 -23.09
N THR A 205 -2.16 6.55 -23.48
CA THR A 205 -2.37 5.85 -24.75
C THR A 205 -3.67 5.07 -24.74
N PHE A 206 -4.02 4.47 -23.60
CA PHE A 206 -5.18 3.60 -23.44
C PHE A 206 -6.35 4.25 -22.70
N GLY A 207 -6.16 5.42 -22.09
CA GLY A 207 -7.13 6.02 -21.16
C GLY A 207 -8.53 6.22 -21.75
N ARG A 208 -8.67 6.55 -23.02
CA ARG A 208 -9.99 6.74 -23.66
C ARG A 208 -10.68 5.42 -24.00
N ASP A 209 -9.95 4.43 -24.48
CA ASP A 209 -10.52 3.14 -24.84
C ASP A 209 -10.75 2.25 -23.61
N PHE A 210 -9.84 2.29 -22.63
CA PHE A 210 -10.01 1.58 -21.36
C PHE A 210 -11.11 2.17 -20.49
N SER A 211 -11.33 3.49 -20.49
CA SER A 211 -12.42 4.09 -19.73
C SER A 211 -13.80 3.57 -20.12
N ARG A 212 -13.96 3.11 -21.38
CA ARG A 212 -15.20 2.46 -21.85
C ARG A 212 -15.40 1.05 -21.29
N ARG A 213 -14.33 0.40 -20.83
CA ARG A 213 -14.39 -0.92 -20.19
C ARG A 213 -14.62 -0.85 -18.69
N ILE A 214 -14.47 0.34 -18.11
CA ILE A 214 -14.67 0.60 -16.68
C ILE A 214 -16.11 1.07 -16.50
N PRO A 215 -16.96 0.39 -15.71
CA PRO A 215 -18.35 0.80 -15.50
C PRO A 215 -18.55 2.24 -14.98
N LEU A 216 -17.58 2.76 -14.20
CA LEU A 216 -17.60 4.16 -13.77
C LEU A 216 -17.07 5.15 -14.82
N PHE A 217 -16.71 4.70 -16.03
CA PHE A 217 -16.29 5.49 -17.21
C PHE A 217 -15.11 6.43 -16.98
N ARG A 218 -14.27 6.18 -15.99
CA ARG A 218 -13.07 6.99 -15.72
C ARG A 218 -11.97 6.15 -15.06
N LEU A 219 -10.76 6.67 -15.11
CA LEU A 219 -9.66 6.18 -14.29
C LEU A 219 -9.86 6.60 -12.83
N ALA A 220 -9.31 5.81 -11.90
CA ALA A 220 -9.28 6.18 -10.49
C ALA A 220 -8.34 7.35 -10.24
N GLN A 221 -8.66 8.20 -9.28
CA GLN A 221 -7.71 9.14 -8.71
C GLN A 221 -6.84 8.40 -7.68
N PRO A 222 -5.53 8.72 -7.53
CA PRO A 222 -4.67 8.10 -6.54
C PRO A 222 -5.25 8.14 -5.12
N ALA A 223 -5.91 9.24 -4.76
CA ALA A 223 -6.56 9.42 -3.47
C ALA A 223 -7.70 8.44 -3.19
N GLU A 224 -8.37 7.91 -4.24
CA GLU A 224 -9.44 6.92 -4.07
C GLU A 224 -8.87 5.58 -3.63
N ILE A 225 -7.74 5.17 -4.19
CA ILE A 225 -7.03 3.96 -3.78
C ILE A 225 -6.42 4.15 -2.39
N ALA A 226 -5.78 5.30 -2.14
CA ALA A 226 -5.20 5.64 -0.84
C ALA A 226 -6.25 5.61 0.30
N SER A 227 -7.49 6.03 0.03
CA SER A 227 -8.58 5.98 1.00
C SER A 227 -8.96 4.55 1.41
N VAL A 228 -8.94 3.60 0.46
CA VAL A 228 -9.20 2.19 0.74
C VAL A 228 -8.03 1.56 1.51
N ILE A 229 -6.80 1.89 1.16
CA ILE A 229 -5.60 1.47 1.91
C ILE A 229 -5.69 1.97 3.35
N ALA A 230 -6.00 3.25 3.55
CA ALA A 230 -6.16 3.86 4.87
C ALA A 230 -7.27 3.19 5.70
N PHE A 231 -8.39 2.81 5.08
CA PHE A 231 -9.41 1.99 5.73
C PHE A 231 -8.85 0.64 6.19
N LEU A 232 -8.16 -0.10 5.31
CA LEU A 232 -7.67 -1.44 5.63
C LEU A 232 -6.62 -1.46 6.74
N ILE A 233 -5.80 -0.41 6.89
CA ILE A 233 -4.86 -0.33 8.01
C ILE A 233 -5.50 0.15 9.31
N SER A 234 -6.69 0.78 9.25
CA SER A 234 -7.35 1.37 10.40
C SER A 234 -8.08 0.34 11.28
N PRO A 235 -8.48 0.72 12.52
CA PRO A 235 -9.34 -0.10 13.38
C PRO A 235 -10.68 -0.46 12.78
N ALA A 236 -11.21 0.35 11.84
CA ALA A 236 -12.48 0.06 11.18
C ALA A 236 -12.45 -1.25 10.37
N ALA A 237 -11.25 -1.72 9.98
CA ALA A 237 -11.04 -2.98 9.29
C ALA A 237 -10.58 -4.11 10.24
N SER A 238 -10.87 -4.03 11.55
CA SER A 238 -10.34 -4.96 12.57
C SER A 238 -10.66 -6.43 12.33
N TYR A 239 -11.70 -6.75 11.56
CA TYR A 239 -12.09 -8.12 11.23
C TYR A 239 -11.84 -8.48 9.75
N VAL A 240 -11.02 -7.67 9.05
CA VAL A 240 -10.66 -7.89 7.64
C VAL A 240 -9.21 -8.33 7.53
N THR A 241 -8.98 -9.58 7.13
CA THR A 241 -7.65 -10.13 6.85
C THR A 241 -7.71 -11.17 5.74
N GLY A 242 -6.65 -11.30 4.95
CA GLY A 242 -6.54 -12.25 3.83
C GLY A 242 -7.37 -11.86 2.60
N THR A 243 -7.96 -10.66 2.57
CA THR A 243 -8.77 -10.22 1.43
C THR A 243 -7.92 -9.58 0.33
N THR A 244 -8.39 -9.72 -0.89
CA THR A 244 -8.02 -8.87 -2.02
C THR A 244 -9.22 -8.02 -2.36
N LEU A 245 -9.12 -6.72 -2.11
CA LEU A 245 -10.17 -5.77 -2.40
C LEU A 245 -9.90 -5.08 -3.74
N ALA A 246 -10.74 -5.35 -4.72
CA ALA A 246 -10.69 -4.67 -6.02
C ALA A 246 -11.18 -3.22 -5.87
N VAL A 247 -10.36 -2.27 -6.37
CA VAL A 247 -10.68 -0.84 -6.40
C VAL A 247 -10.45 -0.37 -7.84
N ASP A 248 -11.42 -0.64 -8.69
CA ASP A 248 -11.24 -0.66 -10.15
C ASP A 248 -12.41 -0.07 -10.94
N GLY A 249 -13.32 0.62 -10.27
CA GLY A 249 -14.51 1.20 -10.90
C GLY A 249 -15.48 0.18 -11.50
N GLY A 250 -15.41 -1.08 -11.06
CA GLY A 250 -16.26 -2.17 -11.51
C GLY A 250 -15.67 -2.99 -12.69
N LEU A 251 -14.42 -2.72 -13.08
CA LEU A 251 -13.79 -3.40 -14.23
C LEU A 251 -13.82 -4.91 -14.07
N THR A 252 -13.44 -5.45 -12.91
CA THR A 252 -13.42 -6.91 -12.67
C THR A 252 -14.79 -7.51 -12.39
N ALA A 253 -15.80 -6.71 -12.05
CA ALA A 253 -17.18 -7.15 -11.88
C ALA A 253 -17.92 -7.25 -13.24
N SER A 254 -17.38 -6.63 -14.29
CA SER A 254 -17.92 -6.67 -15.64
C SER A 254 -17.57 -7.98 -16.33
N ALA A 255 -18.53 -8.57 -17.06
CA ALA A 255 -18.31 -9.74 -17.91
C ALA A 255 -17.62 -9.39 -19.24
N GLY A 256 -16.90 -8.28 -19.31
CA GLY A 256 -16.23 -7.81 -20.52
C GLY A 256 -17.15 -7.05 -21.49
N LEU A 257 -18.35 -6.69 -21.03
CA LEU A 257 -19.25 -5.84 -21.80
C LEU A 257 -18.64 -4.42 -21.91
N VAL A 258 -18.71 -3.88 -23.12
CA VAL A 258 -18.42 -2.46 -23.37
C VAL A 258 -19.76 -1.72 -23.20
N PHE A 259 -19.77 -0.76 -22.29
CA PHE A 259 -20.96 0.04 -22.00
C PHE A 259 -21.06 1.26 -22.92
#